data_c5070f16a50102fa13390fc710a275f1
#
_entry.id   c5070f16a50102fa13390fc710a275f1
#
_cell.length_a   1.000
_cell.length_b   1.000
_cell.length_c   1.000
_cell.angle_alpha   90.00
_cell.angle_beta   90.00
_cell.angle_gamma   90.00
#
_symmetry.space_group_name_H-M   'P 1'
#
loop_
_entity.id
_entity.type
_entity.pdbx_description
1 polymer ?
#
loop_
_entity_poly.entity_id
_entity_poly.type
_entity_poly.pdbx_seq_one_letter_code
_entity_poly.pdbx_strand_id
1 'polypeptide(L)'
;MDDKEKRPTSGFVAGFGGECGFSGAQHDSGFSNISEVYVSKSGFSRLLSAVRYGKRYMLKCLKPDFAFTPVYRQALMKEFEIGLQLDHPNICRTISMEPVEELGECIVMEYVDGENLETAVTSGTFTEEKARKIAAQLLDAMEYMHAKQTVHRDIKPSNIMVTHRGGDVKLIDFGLSDSETFCVLKIPAGTIGYMAPEQLLPGAKSDPSADIYSFGKVLEFMAEAAHSKSLARVGRMCAAADRGHRPSNIAQIRRLLAGKSKSFGVVNAVLVALIVLLLVVIGVMTNARQDTRPETVATDSLATDGVNRVVDSNLW
;
A
#
# COMPACT_ATOMS: atom_id res chain seq x y z
N MET A 1 -16.57 26.24 92.86
CA MET A 1 -16.79 24.85 92.51
C MET A 1 -16.55 24.77 91.03
N ASP A 2 -15.45 24.13 90.78
CA ASP A 2 -14.92 23.42 89.62
C ASP A 2 -14.54 24.25 88.38
N ASP A 3 -13.32 24.59 88.24
CA ASP A 3 -12.14 23.82 87.79
C ASP A 3 -12.35 22.96 86.54
N LYS A 4 -11.82 23.44 85.43
CA LYS A 4 -11.04 22.57 84.52
C LYS A 4 -10.47 23.29 83.29
N GLU A 5 -9.20 23.45 83.40
CA GLU A 5 -8.18 23.02 82.47
C GLU A 5 -8.08 23.72 81.09
N LYS A 6 -7.16 24.64 81.03
CA LYS A 6 -6.54 25.24 79.88
C LYS A 6 -5.64 24.19 79.15
N ARG A 7 -5.82 24.01 77.87
CA ARG A 7 -4.75 23.51 76.98
C ARG A 7 -4.30 24.63 76.03
N PRO A 8 -3.03 24.79 75.79
CA PRO A 8 -2.52 25.81 74.89
C PRO A 8 -2.64 25.38 73.45
N THR A 9 -3.26 26.18 72.58
CA THR A 9 -3.21 26.09 71.16
C THR A 9 -1.98 26.81 70.69
N SER A 10 -1.01 26.00 70.15
CA SER A 10 0.13 26.50 69.44
C SER A 10 -0.31 27.13 68.12
N GLY A 11 0.02 28.39 67.92
CA GLY A 11 -0.16 29.11 66.69
C GLY A 11 0.77 28.58 65.65
N PHE A 12 0.22 28.24 64.51
CA PHE A 12 0.96 28.06 63.26
C PHE A 12 0.53 29.15 62.28
N VAL A 13 1.29 30.22 62.26
CA VAL A 13 1.19 31.27 61.24
C VAL A 13 1.90 30.77 60.01
N ALA A 14 1.16 30.28 59.03
CA ALA A 14 1.69 30.08 57.69
C ALA A 14 1.19 31.22 56.82
N GLY A 15 2.01 32.23 56.63
CA GLY A 15 1.86 33.16 55.51
C GLY A 15 2.30 32.52 54.25
N PHE A 16 1.35 32.23 53.39
CA PHE A 16 1.60 32.01 51.96
C PHE A 16 0.67 32.94 51.17
N GLY A 17 1.04 34.20 51.13
CA GLY A 17 0.62 35.12 50.10
C GLY A 17 1.57 34.99 48.90
N GLY A 18 1.43 33.94 48.16
CA GLY A 18 2.02 33.80 46.82
C GLY A 18 0.89 33.95 45.82
N GLU A 19 0.77 35.13 45.22
CA GLU A 19 0.03 35.27 43.97
C GLU A 19 0.64 34.28 42.95
N CYS A 20 -0.05 33.17 42.69
CA CYS A 20 0.18 32.39 41.49
C CYS A 20 -0.25 33.23 40.29
N GLY A 21 0.61 34.12 39.84
CA GLY A 21 0.56 34.65 38.51
C GLY A 21 0.69 33.47 37.57
N PHE A 22 -0.40 33.02 37.00
CA PHE A 22 -0.38 32.28 35.74
C PHE A 22 0.15 33.27 34.70
N SER A 23 1.47 33.47 34.65
CA SER A 23 2.13 33.92 33.43
C SER A 23 1.85 32.80 32.44
N GLY A 24 1.10 33.10 31.36
CA GLY A 24 0.88 32.17 30.29
C GLY A 24 2.24 31.63 29.91
N ALA A 25 2.54 30.38 30.25
CA ALA A 25 3.71 29.69 29.81
C ALA A 25 3.61 29.72 28.29
N GLN A 26 4.43 30.53 27.63
CA GLN A 26 4.70 30.37 26.20
C GLN A 26 5.15 28.92 26.08
N HIS A 27 4.30 28.08 25.51
CA HIS A 27 4.67 26.72 25.15
C HIS A 27 5.74 26.82 24.08
N ASP A 28 7.00 26.87 24.52
CA ASP A 28 8.13 26.62 23.60
C ASP A 28 7.94 25.20 23.07
N SER A 29 7.49 25.09 21.83
CA SER A 29 7.29 23.81 21.15
C SER A 29 8.60 23.04 20.95
N GLY A 30 9.75 23.67 21.27
CA GLY A 30 11.10 23.13 21.07
C GLY A 30 11.47 22.90 19.60
N PHE A 31 10.65 23.38 18.67
CA PHE A 31 11.00 23.35 17.25
C PHE A 31 11.90 24.53 16.88
N SER A 32 12.94 24.24 16.10
CA SER A 32 13.91 25.20 15.54
C SER A 32 14.04 25.00 14.03
N ASN A 33 14.72 25.94 13.34
CA ASN A 33 14.95 25.89 11.90
C ASN A 33 13.67 25.66 11.10
N ILE A 34 12.58 26.32 11.50
CA ILE A 34 11.31 26.23 10.81
C ILE A 34 11.43 26.94 9.46
N SER A 35 11.15 26.20 8.38
CA SER A 35 11.19 26.73 7.02
C SER A 35 10.00 26.21 6.21
N GLU A 36 9.35 27.12 5.48
CA GLU A 36 8.23 26.76 4.61
C GLU A 36 8.72 25.94 3.41
N VAL A 37 8.13 24.78 3.22
CA VAL A 37 8.47 23.85 2.12
C VAL A 37 7.42 23.91 1.02
N TYR A 38 6.15 24.05 1.39
CA TYR A 38 5.06 24.05 0.43
C TYR A 38 3.85 24.83 0.95
N VAL A 39 3.28 25.65 0.08
CA VAL A 39 2.00 26.32 0.30
C VAL A 39 1.01 25.83 -0.74
N SER A 40 -0.07 25.23 -0.31
CA SER A 40 -1.13 24.81 -1.23
C SER A 40 -1.69 26.00 -2.01
N LYS A 41 -1.65 25.99 -3.34
CA LYS A 41 -2.17 27.09 -4.16
C LYS A 41 -3.67 27.28 -4.00
N SER A 42 -4.42 26.22 -3.91
CA SER A 42 -5.89 26.19 -3.85
C SER A 42 -6.44 25.65 -2.53
N GLY A 43 -5.60 25.05 -1.69
CA GLY A 43 -6.00 24.51 -0.39
C GLY A 43 -5.76 25.49 0.77
N PHE A 44 -6.14 25.09 1.95
CA PHE A 44 -6.13 25.88 3.18
C PHE A 44 -4.89 25.65 4.06
N SER A 45 -4.05 24.67 3.71
CA SER A 45 -2.88 24.27 4.51
C SER A 45 -1.54 24.67 3.90
N ARG A 46 -0.51 24.71 4.74
CA ARG A 46 0.90 24.86 4.36
C ARG A 46 1.74 23.81 5.10
N LEU A 47 2.87 23.45 4.50
CA LEU A 47 3.83 22.50 5.04
C LEU A 47 5.15 23.20 5.34
N LEU A 48 5.69 22.96 6.52
CA LEU A 48 6.97 23.48 6.95
C LEU A 48 7.86 22.33 7.42
N SER A 49 9.16 22.43 7.18
CA SER A 49 10.13 21.56 7.83
C SER A 49 10.59 22.21 9.13
N ALA A 50 10.84 21.42 10.15
CA ALA A 50 11.32 21.89 11.44
C ALA A 50 12.26 20.86 12.06
N VAL A 51 13.11 21.28 13.00
CA VAL A 51 14.04 20.43 13.70
C VAL A 51 13.70 20.45 15.21
N ARG A 52 13.59 19.26 15.83
CA ARG A 52 13.44 19.11 17.29
C ARG A 52 14.35 17.97 17.75
N TYR A 53 15.18 18.22 18.77
CA TYR A 53 16.16 17.26 19.27
C TYR A 53 17.08 16.68 18.19
N GLY A 54 17.52 17.52 17.25
CA GLY A 54 18.38 17.11 16.14
C GLY A 54 17.72 16.27 15.04
N LYS A 55 16.42 15.99 15.17
CA LYS A 55 15.64 15.24 14.18
C LYS A 55 14.72 16.18 13.39
N ARG A 56 14.62 15.95 12.09
CA ARG A 56 13.75 16.71 11.18
C ARG A 56 12.32 16.18 11.20
N TYR A 57 11.36 17.08 11.15
CA TYR A 57 9.92 16.83 11.13
C TYR A 57 9.24 17.65 10.04
N MET A 58 8.06 17.23 9.60
CA MET A 58 7.15 18.05 8.82
C MET A 58 6.02 18.54 9.72
N LEU A 59 5.73 19.83 9.60
CA LEU A 59 4.61 20.50 10.27
C LEU A 59 3.57 20.84 9.20
N LYS A 60 2.32 20.38 9.37
CA LYS A 60 1.19 20.79 8.56
C LYS A 60 0.28 21.69 9.39
N CYS A 61 0.10 22.92 8.94
CA CYS A 61 -0.76 23.89 9.62
C CYS A 61 -1.65 24.63 8.63
N LEU A 62 -2.64 25.36 9.15
CA LEU A 62 -3.46 26.23 8.35
C LEU A 62 -2.67 27.45 7.86
N LYS A 63 -3.03 27.96 6.71
CA LYS A 63 -2.59 29.29 6.29
C LYS A 63 -3.22 30.35 7.22
N PRO A 64 -2.58 31.53 7.43
CA PRO A 64 -3.10 32.55 8.32
C PRO A 64 -4.56 32.93 8.03
N ASP A 65 -4.93 33.06 6.76
CA ASP A 65 -6.28 33.44 6.32
C ASP A 65 -7.37 32.44 6.72
N PHE A 66 -6.99 31.20 6.99
CA PHE A 66 -7.92 30.10 7.34
C PHE A 66 -7.84 29.69 8.82
N ALA A 67 -6.84 30.19 9.56
CA ALA A 67 -6.54 29.76 10.93
C ALA A 67 -7.71 29.98 11.93
N PHE A 68 -8.52 31.01 11.68
CA PHE A 68 -9.66 31.36 12.56
C PHE A 68 -11.01 30.80 12.07
N THR A 69 -11.04 30.12 10.93
CA THR A 69 -12.27 29.60 10.33
C THR A 69 -12.55 28.19 10.86
N PRO A 70 -13.66 27.99 11.62
CA PRO A 70 -13.92 26.71 12.32
C PRO A 70 -13.91 25.48 11.39
N VAL A 71 -14.45 25.58 10.19
CA VAL A 71 -14.52 24.45 9.25
C VAL A 71 -13.15 23.93 8.82
N TYR A 72 -12.16 24.81 8.65
CA TYR A 72 -10.81 24.38 8.28
C TYR A 72 -10.04 23.83 9.46
N ARG A 73 -10.28 24.36 10.68
CA ARG A 73 -9.72 23.78 11.92
C ARG A 73 -10.26 22.38 12.15
N GLN A 74 -11.55 22.17 11.94
CA GLN A 74 -12.17 20.85 12.05
C GLN A 74 -11.61 19.89 11.00
N ALA A 75 -11.40 20.36 9.75
CA ALA A 75 -10.77 19.54 8.70
C ALA A 75 -9.34 19.13 9.09
N LEU A 76 -8.52 20.04 9.62
CA LEU A 76 -7.17 19.72 10.08
C LEU A 76 -7.18 18.72 11.23
N MET A 77 -8.09 18.90 12.21
CA MET A 77 -8.26 17.97 13.33
C MET A 77 -8.65 16.57 12.83
N LYS A 78 -9.57 16.50 11.87
CA LYS A 78 -10.04 15.23 11.31
C LYS A 78 -8.94 14.50 10.54
N GLU A 79 -8.13 15.24 9.78
CA GLU A 79 -6.93 14.69 9.13
C GLU A 79 -5.95 14.10 10.15
N PHE A 80 -5.72 14.82 11.26
CA PHE A 80 -4.88 14.33 12.35
C PHE A 80 -5.42 13.04 12.97
N GLU A 81 -6.72 12.97 13.30
CA GLU A 81 -7.35 11.78 13.88
C GLU A 81 -7.22 10.56 12.97
N ILE A 82 -7.40 10.74 11.66
CA ILE A 82 -7.24 9.66 10.68
C ILE A 82 -5.76 9.24 10.60
N GLY A 83 -4.86 10.20 10.44
CA GLY A 83 -3.43 9.92 10.29
C GLY A 83 -2.82 9.22 11.52
N LEU A 84 -3.30 9.57 12.73
CA LEU A 84 -2.83 8.95 13.97
C LEU A 84 -3.17 7.46 14.09
N GLN A 85 -4.24 7.00 13.42
CA GLN A 85 -4.65 5.59 13.42
C GLN A 85 -3.87 4.74 12.41
N LEU A 86 -3.09 5.38 11.53
CA LEU A 86 -2.37 4.71 10.44
C LEU A 86 -0.89 4.54 10.79
N ASP A 87 -0.45 3.29 10.96
CA ASP A 87 0.95 2.93 11.18
C ASP A 87 1.36 1.85 10.17
N HIS A 88 2.00 2.27 9.07
CA HIS A 88 2.39 1.39 7.99
C HIS A 88 3.67 1.92 7.30
N PRO A 89 4.63 1.07 6.87
CA PRO A 89 5.90 1.51 6.29
C PRO A 89 5.73 2.41 5.05
N ASN A 90 4.67 2.22 4.27
CA ASN A 90 4.39 2.99 3.05
C ASN A 90 3.37 4.13 3.25
N ILE A 91 3.10 4.51 4.48
CA ILE A 91 2.27 5.66 4.86
C ILE A 91 3.12 6.63 5.68
N CYS A 92 3.00 7.92 5.42
CA CYS A 92 3.66 8.96 6.21
C CYS A 92 3.06 8.98 7.62
N ARG A 93 3.93 8.81 8.63
CA ARG A 93 3.50 8.70 10.01
C ARG A 93 3.10 10.05 10.59
N THR A 94 1.89 10.14 11.10
CA THR A 94 1.42 11.22 11.96
C THR A 94 1.89 10.95 13.41
N ILE A 95 2.46 11.96 14.07
CA ILE A 95 3.11 11.80 15.37
C ILE A 95 2.28 12.45 16.49
N SER A 96 1.96 13.74 16.33
CA SER A 96 1.22 14.53 17.30
C SER A 96 0.50 15.69 16.62
N MET A 97 -0.37 16.34 17.39
CA MET A 97 -0.90 17.66 17.07
C MET A 97 -0.60 18.56 18.24
N GLU A 98 0.04 19.67 17.99
CA GLU A 98 0.51 20.57 19.04
C GLU A 98 0.58 22.02 18.55
N PRO A 99 0.41 23.00 19.45
CA PRO A 99 0.57 24.40 19.11
C PRO A 99 2.06 24.72 18.87
N VAL A 100 2.34 25.37 17.76
CA VAL A 100 3.68 25.87 17.41
C VAL A 100 3.61 27.39 17.31
N GLU A 101 4.58 28.10 17.89
CA GLU A 101 4.61 29.56 17.91
C GLU A 101 4.39 30.13 16.49
N GLU A 102 3.58 31.20 16.42
CA GLU A 102 3.20 31.91 15.18
C GLU A 102 2.47 31.05 14.11
N LEU A 103 2.47 29.73 14.22
CA LEU A 103 1.83 28.82 13.27
C LEU A 103 0.45 28.35 13.71
N GLY A 104 0.16 28.37 15.02
CA GLY A 104 -1.03 27.79 15.63
C GLY A 104 -0.96 26.27 15.72
N GLU A 105 -2.11 25.61 15.67
CA GLU A 105 -2.18 24.14 15.74
C GLU A 105 -1.54 23.51 14.50
N CYS A 106 -0.56 22.63 14.73
CA CYS A 106 0.18 21.93 13.71
C CYS A 106 0.08 20.41 13.87
N ILE A 107 -0.17 19.70 12.80
CA ILE A 107 0.07 18.25 12.74
C ILE A 107 1.57 18.05 12.55
N VAL A 108 2.18 17.33 13.50
CA VAL A 108 3.59 16.92 13.42
C VAL A 108 3.66 15.55 12.74
N MET A 109 4.45 15.45 11.68
CA MET A 109 4.62 14.23 10.88
C MET A 109 6.09 13.88 10.74
N GLU A 110 6.37 12.63 10.39
CA GLU A 110 7.72 12.24 9.99
C GLU A 110 8.19 13.06 8.78
N TYR A 111 9.48 13.41 8.77
CA TYR A 111 10.12 13.97 7.59
C TYR A 111 10.50 12.85 6.64
N VAL A 112 9.96 12.86 5.43
CA VAL A 112 10.31 11.91 4.37
C VAL A 112 11.46 12.50 3.56
N ASP A 113 12.65 11.89 3.65
CA ASP A 113 13.81 12.24 2.84
C ASP A 113 13.64 11.65 1.43
N GLY A 114 13.00 12.42 0.57
CA GLY A 114 12.60 11.97 -0.76
C GLY A 114 11.98 13.08 -1.60
N GLU A 115 11.52 12.73 -2.76
CA GLU A 115 10.79 13.59 -3.68
C GLU A 115 9.42 13.00 -4.01
N ASN A 116 8.47 13.82 -4.47
CA ASN A 116 7.19 13.29 -4.91
C ASN A 116 7.32 12.54 -6.24
N LEU A 117 6.35 11.71 -6.57
CA LEU A 117 6.39 10.86 -7.74
C LEU A 117 6.41 11.67 -9.06
N GLU A 118 5.83 12.87 -9.10
CA GLU A 118 5.92 13.75 -10.28
C GLU A 118 7.38 14.10 -10.58
N THR A 119 8.11 14.52 -9.55
CA THR A 119 9.53 14.83 -9.63
C THR A 119 10.35 13.58 -9.92
N ALA A 120 10.11 12.49 -9.20
CA ALA A 120 10.85 11.23 -9.37
C ALA A 120 10.76 10.64 -10.78
N VAL A 121 9.65 10.88 -11.47
CA VAL A 121 9.45 10.47 -12.87
C VAL A 121 10.25 11.33 -13.83
N THR A 122 10.38 12.63 -13.53
CA THR A 122 11.04 13.62 -14.42
C THR A 122 12.54 13.80 -14.16
N SER A 123 13.01 13.49 -12.93
CA SER A 123 14.38 13.75 -12.48
C SER A 123 15.44 12.75 -12.95
N GLY A 124 15.06 11.69 -13.68
CA GLY A 124 16.02 10.67 -14.12
C GLY A 124 15.42 9.58 -14.96
N THR A 125 16.16 8.45 -15.10
CA THR A 125 15.65 7.29 -15.79
C THR A 125 14.59 6.58 -14.92
N PHE A 126 13.33 6.64 -15.34
CA PHE A 126 12.22 5.96 -14.68
C PHE A 126 11.95 4.62 -15.37
N THR A 127 12.30 3.52 -14.71
CA THR A 127 12.22 2.17 -15.27
C THR A 127 10.92 1.45 -14.90
N GLU A 128 10.56 0.43 -15.68
CA GLU A 128 9.41 -0.44 -15.35
C GLU A 128 9.60 -1.13 -13.99
N GLU A 129 10.83 -1.47 -13.60
CA GLU A 129 11.13 -2.06 -12.30
C GLU A 129 10.79 -1.10 -11.15
N LYS A 130 11.23 0.18 -11.27
CA LYS A 130 10.86 1.23 -10.30
C LYS A 130 9.35 1.40 -10.24
N ALA A 131 8.67 1.48 -11.39
CA ALA A 131 7.22 1.60 -11.44
C ALA A 131 6.50 0.43 -10.76
N ARG A 132 6.97 -0.81 -10.97
CA ARG A 132 6.43 -2.01 -10.33
C ARG A 132 6.65 -2.01 -8.82
N LYS A 133 7.83 -1.60 -8.36
CA LYS A 133 8.12 -1.47 -6.93
C LYS A 133 7.18 -0.45 -6.28
N ILE A 134 7.06 0.74 -6.86
CA ILE A 134 6.17 1.79 -6.36
C ILE A 134 4.72 1.31 -6.35
N ALA A 135 4.25 0.68 -7.43
CA ALA A 135 2.89 0.14 -7.51
C ALA A 135 2.62 -0.92 -6.43
N ALA A 136 3.57 -1.83 -6.17
CA ALA A 136 3.42 -2.85 -5.13
C ALA A 136 3.29 -2.24 -3.74
N GLN A 137 4.17 -1.30 -3.38
CA GLN A 137 4.15 -0.64 -2.08
C GLN A 137 2.93 0.27 -1.88
N LEU A 138 2.47 0.94 -2.96
CA LEU A 138 1.23 1.72 -2.91
C LEU A 138 0.01 0.81 -2.67
N LEU A 139 -0.02 -0.37 -3.30
CA LEU A 139 -1.06 -1.37 -3.03
C LEU A 139 -1.01 -1.91 -1.60
N ASP A 140 0.19 -2.06 -1.00
CA ASP A 140 0.34 -2.44 0.40
C ASP A 140 -0.29 -1.39 1.33
N ALA A 141 -0.01 -0.10 1.08
CA ALA A 141 -0.61 1.01 1.82
C ALA A 141 -2.14 1.05 1.67
N MET A 142 -2.65 0.93 0.45
CA MET A 142 -4.09 0.93 0.17
C MET A 142 -4.80 -0.25 0.84
N GLU A 143 -4.23 -1.46 0.77
CA GLU A 143 -4.81 -2.65 1.41
C GLU A 143 -4.92 -2.48 2.92
N TYR A 144 -3.87 -1.94 3.56
CA TYR A 144 -3.86 -1.62 4.99
C TYR A 144 -4.93 -0.58 5.36
N MET A 145 -5.05 0.51 4.59
CA MET A 145 -6.04 1.55 4.83
C MET A 145 -7.47 1.03 4.67
N HIS A 146 -7.73 0.28 3.59
CA HIS A 146 -9.06 -0.27 3.30
C HIS A 146 -9.47 -1.30 4.36
N ALA A 147 -8.54 -2.10 4.91
CA ALA A 147 -8.81 -2.98 6.04
C ALA A 147 -9.21 -2.22 7.31
N LYS A 148 -8.75 -0.97 7.47
CA LYS A 148 -9.16 -0.04 8.52
C LYS A 148 -10.38 0.83 8.15
N GLN A 149 -11.08 0.50 7.06
CA GLN A 149 -12.22 1.25 6.55
C GLN A 149 -11.91 2.72 6.21
N THR A 150 -10.66 3.02 5.94
CA THR A 150 -10.18 4.33 5.52
C THR A 150 -9.96 4.35 4.02
N VAL A 151 -10.52 5.33 3.33
CA VAL A 151 -10.36 5.57 1.88
C VAL A 151 -9.64 6.90 1.71
N HIS A 152 -8.55 6.91 0.93
CA HIS A 152 -7.70 8.10 0.78
C HIS A 152 -8.35 9.23 -0.01
N ARG A 153 -9.00 8.91 -1.13
CA ARG A 153 -9.73 9.82 -2.04
C ARG A 153 -8.90 10.82 -2.84
N ASP A 154 -7.63 11.01 -2.53
CA ASP A 154 -6.74 11.94 -3.23
C ASP A 154 -5.39 11.27 -3.57
N ILE A 155 -5.42 10.02 -4.03
CA ILE A 155 -4.21 9.34 -4.52
C ILE A 155 -3.82 9.96 -5.86
N LYS A 156 -2.64 10.60 -5.89
CA LYS A 156 -2.07 11.27 -7.06
C LYS A 156 -0.55 11.35 -6.92
N PRO A 157 0.21 11.56 -8.00
CA PRO A 157 1.66 11.58 -7.95
C PRO A 157 2.26 12.58 -6.95
N SER A 158 1.65 13.74 -6.75
CA SER A 158 2.12 14.73 -5.77
C SER A 158 1.94 14.31 -4.30
N ASN A 159 1.04 13.33 -4.03
CA ASN A 159 0.79 12.78 -2.69
C ASN A 159 1.53 11.45 -2.44
N ILE A 160 2.41 11.06 -3.34
CA ILE A 160 3.24 9.86 -3.23
C ILE A 160 4.69 10.30 -3.16
N MET A 161 5.32 10.17 -2.00
CA MET A 161 6.75 10.42 -1.83
C MET A 161 7.54 9.15 -2.15
N VAL A 162 8.67 9.33 -2.82
CA VAL A 162 9.64 8.27 -3.11
C VAL A 162 10.94 8.63 -2.42
N THR A 163 11.40 7.80 -1.48
CA THR A 163 12.58 8.09 -0.67
C THR A 163 13.87 8.03 -1.52
N HIS A 164 14.82 8.93 -1.24
CA HIS A 164 16.12 8.93 -1.92
C HIS A 164 16.92 7.66 -1.63
N ARG A 165 16.78 7.12 -0.41
CA ARG A 165 17.38 5.85 -0.03
C ARG A 165 16.37 4.74 -0.15
N GLY A 166 16.66 3.76 -1.01
CA GLY A 166 15.81 2.59 -1.23
C GLY A 166 14.70 2.81 -2.25
N GLY A 167 14.26 4.03 -2.54
CA GLY A 167 13.13 4.29 -3.45
C GLY A 167 11.82 3.72 -2.90
N ASP A 168 11.60 3.86 -1.58
CA ASP A 168 10.41 3.35 -0.92
C ASP A 168 9.30 4.41 -0.93
N VAL A 169 8.06 3.94 -1.05
CA VAL A 169 6.88 4.79 -1.11
C VAL A 169 6.47 5.23 0.29
N LYS A 170 6.10 6.51 0.41
CA LYS A 170 5.36 7.07 1.54
C LYS A 170 4.15 7.84 1.00
N LEU A 171 2.95 7.31 1.22
CA LEU A 171 1.69 7.99 0.90
C LEU A 171 1.46 9.08 1.94
N ILE A 172 1.18 10.30 1.48
CA ILE A 172 0.99 11.49 2.31
C ILE A 172 -0.39 12.10 2.09
N ASP A 173 -0.81 12.95 3.01
CA ASP A 173 -1.99 13.83 2.91
C ASP A 173 -3.35 13.09 2.95
N PHE A 174 -3.94 13.03 4.13
CA PHE A 174 -5.25 12.40 4.40
C PHE A 174 -6.39 13.43 4.51
N GLY A 175 -6.19 14.66 4.06
CA GLY A 175 -7.14 15.77 4.22
C GLY A 175 -8.50 15.54 3.55
N LEU A 176 -8.61 14.63 2.60
CA LEU A 176 -9.86 14.29 1.91
C LEU A 176 -10.41 12.91 2.30
N SER A 177 -9.76 12.21 3.23
CA SER A 177 -10.15 10.85 3.61
C SER A 177 -11.49 10.81 4.37
N ASP A 178 -11.91 11.93 5.00
CA ASP A 178 -13.23 12.05 5.60
C ASP A 178 -14.29 12.52 4.62
N SER A 179 -15.48 11.87 4.64
CA SER A 179 -16.56 12.19 3.69
C SER A 179 -17.21 13.54 3.93
N GLU A 180 -17.30 13.98 5.18
CA GLU A 180 -17.89 15.28 5.52
C GLU A 180 -16.96 16.42 5.11
N THR A 181 -15.66 16.27 5.40
CA THR A 181 -14.62 17.21 4.99
C THR A 181 -14.54 17.31 3.47
N PHE A 182 -14.64 16.20 2.75
CA PHE A 182 -14.64 16.16 1.30
C PHE A 182 -15.78 16.99 0.67
N CYS A 183 -16.99 16.93 1.25
CA CYS A 183 -18.16 17.67 0.74
C CYS A 183 -18.04 19.18 0.99
N VAL A 184 -17.33 19.61 2.04
CA VAL A 184 -17.19 21.02 2.44
C VAL A 184 -16.04 21.71 1.73
N LEU A 185 -14.92 20.99 1.55
CA LEU A 185 -13.74 21.51 0.90
C LEU A 185 -13.90 21.46 -0.62
N LYS A 186 -13.92 22.61 -1.26
CA LYS A 186 -13.97 22.71 -2.73
C LYS A 186 -12.73 22.01 -3.32
N ILE A 187 -12.98 21.05 -4.21
CA ILE A 187 -11.92 20.25 -4.85
C ILE A 187 -11.04 21.17 -5.71
N PRO A 188 -9.71 21.14 -5.53
CA PRO A 188 -8.78 21.85 -6.42
C PRO A 188 -8.84 21.30 -7.85
N ALA A 189 -8.87 22.18 -8.85
CA ALA A 189 -8.97 21.81 -10.26
C ALA A 189 -7.89 20.79 -10.72
N GLY A 190 -6.68 20.84 -10.14
CA GLY A 190 -5.59 19.90 -10.47
C GLY A 190 -5.82 18.44 -10.02
N THR A 191 -6.74 18.20 -9.09
CA THR A 191 -7.03 16.87 -8.55
C THR A 191 -8.01 16.09 -9.45
N ILE A 192 -8.81 16.78 -10.28
CA ILE A 192 -9.89 16.19 -11.09
C ILE A 192 -9.38 15.04 -11.99
N GLY A 193 -8.17 15.12 -12.53
CA GLY A 193 -7.61 14.10 -13.42
C GLY A 193 -7.37 12.72 -12.77
N TYR A 194 -7.23 12.67 -11.44
CA TYR A 194 -7.02 11.44 -10.67
C TYR A 194 -8.26 11.00 -9.89
N MET A 195 -9.29 11.83 -9.81
CA MET A 195 -10.50 11.59 -9.05
C MET A 195 -11.48 10.71 -9.82
N ALA A 196 -12.04 9.72 -9.13
CA ALA A 196 -13.03 8.84 -9.73
C ALA A 196 -14.33 9.61 -10.08
N PRO A 197 -14.98 9.32 -11.23
CA PRO A 197 -16.16 10.05 -11.67
C PRO A 197 -17.29 10.13 -10.64
N GLU A 198 -17.49 9.04 -9.89
CA GLU A 198 -18.50 8.99 -8.82
C GLU A 198 -18.21 9.93 -7.65
N GLN A 199 -16.95 10.29 -7.41
CA GLN A 199 -16.60 11.24 -6.34
C GLN A 199 -17.04 12.67 -6.67
N LEU A 200 -17.30 12.98 -7.93
CA LEU A 200 -17.77 14.29 -8.38
C LEU A 200 -19.29 14.46 -8.21
N LEU A 201 -20.00 13.39 -7.88
CA LEU A 201 -21.43 13.41 -7.70
C LEU A 201 -21.81 13.95 -6.31
N PRO A 202 -22.89 14.75 -6.18
CA PRO A 202 -23.39 15.18 -4.89
C PRO A 202 -23.73 13.99 -3.98
N GLY A 203 -23.27 14.01 -2.73
CA GLY A 203 -23.53 12.95 -1.76
C GLY A 203 -22.71 11.66 -1.99
N ALA A 204 -21.61 11.73 -2.72
CA ALA A 204 -20.72 10.60 -2.96
C ALA A 204 -20.25 9.97 -1.64
N LYS A 205 -20.57 8.68 -1.47
CA LYS A 205 -20.12 7.90 -0.30
C LYS A 205 -18.65 7.49 -0.45
N SER A 206 -17.97 7.32 0.70
CA SER A 206 -16.62 6.76 0.73
C SER A 206 -16.64 5.31 0.24
N ASP A 207 -15.81 5.01 -0.76
CA ASP A 207 -15.75 3.69 -1.37
C ASP A 207 -14.30 3.38 -1.81
N PRO A 208 -13.73 2.25 -1.40
CA PRO A 208 -12.39 1.81 -1.81
C PRO A 208 -12.16 1.76 -3.32
N SER A 209 -13.23 1.59 -4.11
CA SER A 209 -13.17 1.61 -5.58
C SER A 209 -12.70 2.95 -6.15
N ALA A 210 -12.89 4.06 -5.41
CA ALA A 210 -12.35 5.36 -5.80
C ALA A 210 -10.83 5.39 -5.76
N ASP A 211 -10.23 4.84 -4.71
CA ASP A 211 -8.76 4.71 -4.62
C ASP A 211 -8.20 3.79 -5.71
N ILE A 212 -8.94 2.72 -6.07
CA ILE A 212 -8.56 1.84 -7.19
C ILE A 212 -8.51 2.62 -8.51
N TYR A 213 -9.47 3.51 -8.75
CA TYR A 213 -9.45 4.39 -9.93
C TYR A 213 -8.23 5.30 -9.91
N SER A 214 -8.01 6.00 -8.81
CA SER A 214 -6.88 6.93 -8.64
C SER A 214 -5.54 6.21 -8.78
N PHE A 215 -5.40 5.01 -8.20
CA PHE A 215 -4.26 4.12 -8.42
C PHE A 215 -4.06 3.80 -9.91
N GLY A 216 -5.16 3.49 -10.62
CA GLY A 216 -5.13 3.25 -12.06
C GLY A 216 -4.54 4.42 -12.84
N LYS A 217 -4.94 5.65 -12.49
CA LYS A 217 -4.41 6.88 -13.11
C LYS A 217 -2.94 7.11 -12.79
N VAL A 218 -2.51 6.84 -11.56
CA VAL A 218 -1.10 6.87 -11.16
C VAL A 218 -0.30 5.82 -11.92
N LEU A 219 -0.85 4.62 -12.10
CA LEU A 219 -0.20 3.55 -12.84
C LEU A 219 -0.07 3.87 -14.33
N GLU A 220 -1.07 4.53 -14.95
CA GLU A 220 -0.98 5.05 -16.32
C GLU A 220 0.15 6.07 -16.46
N PHE A 221 0.22 7.03 -15.51
CA PHE A 221 1.28 8.04 -15.46
C PHE A 221 2.68 7.41 -15.38
N MET A 222 2.87 6.46 -14.48
CA MET A 222 4.14 5.72 -14.36
C MET A 222 4.45 4.87 -15.58
N ALA A 223 3.43 4.26 -16.18
CA ALA A 223 3.58 3.40 -17.36
C ALA A 223 4.01 4.16 -18.60
N GLU A 224 3.56 5.41 -18.76
CA GLU A 224 3.99 6.31 -19.83
C GLU A 224 5.48 6.61 -19.70
N ALA A 225 5.94 7.02 -18.53
CA ALA A 225 7.34 7.33 -18.26
C ALA A 225 8.26 6.10 -18.38
N ALA A 226 7.78 4.94 -17.95
CA ALA A 226 8.50 3.67 -18.03
C ALA A 226 8.36 2.96 -19.39
N HIS A 227 7.62 3.52 -20.34
CA HIS A 227 7.28 2.90 -21.65
C HIS A 227 6.71 1.48 -21.52
N SER A 228 5.96 1.20 -20.44
CA SER A 228 5.44 -0.14 -20.13
C SER A 228 4.00 -0.33 -20.58
N LYS A 229 3.80 -1.05 -21.68
CA LYS A 229 2.46 -1.43 -22.17
C LYS A 229 1.71 -2.33 -21.19
N SER A 230 2.43 -3.13 -20.38
CA SER A 230 1.84 -4.03 -19.40
C SER A 230 1.21 -3.26 -18.23
N LEU A 231 1.92 -2.27 -17.69
CA LEU A 231 1.42 -1.41 -16.63
C LEU A 231 0.28 -0.50 -17.11
N ALA A 232 0.42 0.09 -18.31
CA ALA A 232 -0.63 0.90 -18.92
C ALA A 232 -1.94 0.14 -19.10
N ARG A 233 -1.89 -1.15 -19.46
CA ARG A 233 -3.07 -2.00 -19.56
C ARG A 233 -3.77 -2.16 -18.21
N VAL A 234 -3.01 -2.47 -17.15
CA VAL A 234 -3.59 -2.63 -15.80
C VAL A 234 -4.12 -1.30 -15.29
N GLY A 235 -3.40 -0.18 -15.54
CA GLY A 235 -3.84 1.17 -15.20
C GLY A 235 -5.22 1.47 -15.77
N ARG A 236 -5.42 1.25 -17.08
CA ARG A 236 -6.72 1.45 -17.75
C ARG A 236 -7.84 0.58 -17.16
N MET A 237 -7.55 -0.66 -16.76
CA MET A 237 -8.55 -1.51 -16.11
C MET A 237 -8.97 -0.95 -14.74
N CYS A 238 -8.00 -0.46 -13.95
CA CYS A 238 -8.28 0.17 -12.67
C CYS A 238 -9.01 1.51 -12.84
N ALA A 239 -8.64 2.32 -13.84
CA ALA A 239 -9.20 3.63 -14.14
C ALA A 239 -10.44 3.57 -15.05
N ALA A 240 -11.16 2.44 -15.09
CA ALA A 240 -12.43 2.36 -15.80
C ALA A 240 -13.46 3.32 -15.19
N ALA A 241 -14.16 4.09 -16.06
CA ALA A 241 -15.16 5.04 -15.59
C ALA A 241 -16.30 4.35 -14.85
N ASP A 242 -16.79 3.22 -15.38
CA ASP A 242 -17.74 2.37 -14.70
C ASP A 242 -17.05 1.54 -13.61
N ARG A 243 -17.51 1.67 -12.38
CA ARG A 243 -17.02 0.93 -11.21
C ARG A 243 -17.09 -0.58 -11.37
N GLY A 244 -18.15 -1.08 -12.05
CA GLY A 244 -18.34 -2.51 -12.28
C GLY A 244 -17.26 -3.14 -13.17
N HIS A 245 -16.55 -2.34 -13.95
CA HIS A 245 -15.45 -2.78 -14.81
C HIS A 245 -14.07 -2.70 -14.14
N ARG A 246 -13.97 -2.10 -12.94
CA ARG A 246 -12.72 -2.06 -12.17
C ARG A 246 -12.45 -3.39 -11.45
N PRO A 247 -11.19 -3.72 -11.16
CA PRO A 247 -10.87 -4.80 -10.24
C PRO A 247 -11.61 -4.60 -8.90
N SER A 248 -12.20 -5.65 -8.37
CA SER A 248 -13.03 -5.59 -7.16
C SER A 248 -12.23 -5.43 -5.86
N ASN A 249 -10.93 -5.75 -5.89
CA ASN A 249 -10.05 -5.67 -4.72
C ASN A 249 -8.56 -5.63 -5.11
N ILE A 250 -7.72 -5.29 -4.12
CA ILE A 250 -6.27 -5.18 -4.29
C ILE A 250 -5.63 -6.50 -4.75
N ALA A 251 -6.10 -7.65 -4.24
CA ALA A 251 -5.57 -8.95 -4.63
C ALA A 251 -5.76 -9.26 -6.13
N GLN A 252 -6.86 -8.79 -6.72
CA GLN A 252 -7.07 -8.90 -8.16
C GLN A 252 -6.09 -8.02 -8.95
N ILE A 253 -5.83 -6.79 -8.47
CA ILE A 253 -4.84 -5.89 -9.10
C ILE A 253 -3.45 -6.52 -9.06
N ARG A 254 -3.03 -7.08 -7.92
CA ARG A 254 -1.74 -7.79 -7.79
C ARG A 254 -1.60 -8.93 -8.80
N ARG A 255 -2.66 -9.73 -8.98
CA ARG A 255 -2.68 -10.81 -10.00
C ARG A 255 -2.54 -10.28 -11.42
N LEU A 256 -3.19 -9.15 -11.73
CA LEU A 256 -3.07 -8.50 -13.04
C LEU A 256 -1.65 -7.95 -13.28
N LEU A 257 -1.02 -7.36 -12.27
CA LEU A 257 0.36 -6.86 -12.33
C LEU A 257 1.38 -7.98 -12.43
N ALA A 258 1.16 -9.13 -11.76
CA ALA A 258 2.03 -10.30 -11.87
C ALA A 258 2.01 -10.88 -13.30
N GLY A 259 0.95 -10.63 -14.05
CA GLY A 259 0.76 -11.17 -15.40
C GLY A 259 0.62 -12.71 -15.40
N LYS A 260 0.30 -13.29 -16.54
CA LYS A 260 0.54 -14.72 -16.76
C LYS A 260 2.05 -14.87 -16.92
N SER A 261 2.73 -15.40 -15.92
CA SER A 261 4.13 -15.77 -16.04
C SER A 261 4.27 -16.67 -17.29
N LYS A 262 4.95 -16.16 -18.32
CA LYS A 262 5.30 -16.96 -19.52
C LYS A 262 6.16 -18.17 -19.13
N SER A 263 6.76 -18.14 -17.97
CA SER A 263 7.61 -19.18 -17.39
C SER A 263 6.84 -20.49 -17.14
N PHE A 264 5.59 -20.43 -16.70
CA PHE A 264 4.82 -21.65 -16.39
C PHE A 264 4.45 -22.43 -17.68
N GLY A 265 4.18 -21.71 -18.78
CA GLY A 265 3.91 -22.33 -20.07
C GLY A 265 5.17 -22.97 -20.70
N VAL A 266 6.32 -22.30 -20.58
CA VAL A 266 7.59 -22.81 -21.12
C VAL A 266 8.11 -23.99 -20.30
N VAL A 267 8.04 -23.94 -18.99
CA VAL A 267 8.45 -25.04 -18.09
C VAL A 267 7.57 -26.28 -18.33
N ASN A 268 6.25 -26.10 -18.45
CA ASN A 268 5.36 -27.23 -18.78
C ASN A 268 5.60 -27.77 -20.18
N ALA A 269 5.86 -26.92 -21.18
CA ALA A 269 6.17 -27.38 -22.55
C ALA A 269 7.49 -28.17 -22.59
N VAL A 270 8.53 -27.72 -21.88
CA VAL A 270 9.81 -28.44 -21.75
C VAL A 270 9.61 -29.76 -21.00
N LEU A 271 8.82 -29.77 -19.92
CA LEU A 271 8.54 -31.00 -19.16
C LEU A 271 7.79 -32.02 -20.01
N VAL A 272 6.78 -31.61 -20.78
CA VAL A 272 6.03 -32.46 -21.69
C VAL A 272 6.95 -32.98 -22.80
N ALA A 273 7.83 -32.15 -23.39
CA ALA A 273 8.79 -32.57 -24.37
C ALA A 273 9.79 -33.62 -23.84
N LEU A 274 10.25 -33.47 -22.61
CA LEU A 274 11.13 -34.43 -21.93
C LEU A 274 10.42 -35.76 -21.67
N ILE A 275 9.15 -35.73 -21.24
CA ILE A 275 8.35 -36.93 -21.02
C ILE A 275 8.14 -37.68 -22.32
N VAL A 276 7.80 -36.99 -23.44
CA VAL A 276 7.64 -37.60 -24.76
C VAL A 276 8.95 -38.21 -25.23
N LEU A 277 10.08 -37.51 -25.06
CA LEU A 277 11.39 -38.04 -25.42
C LEU A 277 11.73 -39.31 -24.63
N LEU A 278 11.44 -39.31 -23.31
CA LEU A 278 11.65 -40.48 -22.45
C LEU A 278 10.82 -41.67 -22.92
N LEU A 279 9.54 -41.45 -23.25
CA LEU A 279 8.68 -42.52 -23.78
C LEU A 279 9.15 -43.09 -25.10
N VAL A 280 9.67 -42.25 -26.01
CA VAL A 280 10.26 -42.68 -27.27
C VAL A 280 11.52 -43.53 -27.02
N VAL A 281 12.40 -43.10 -26.11
CA VAL A 281 13.61 -43.87 -25.74
C VAL A 281 13.24 -45.23 -25.15
N ILE A 282 12.26 -45.28 -24.23
CA ILE A 282 11.76 -46.52 -23.65
C ILE A 282 11.17 -47.42 -24.74
N GLY A 283 10.38 -46.88 -25.69
CA GLY A 283 9.81 -47.62 -26.79
C GLY A 283 10.88 -48.23 -27.72
N VAL A 284 11.92 -47.45 -28.04
CA VAL A 284 13.05 -47.95 -28.84
C VAL A 284 13.83 -49.05 -28.11
N MET A 285 14.09 -48.89 -26.79
CA MET A 285 14.81 -49.89 -25.99
C MET A 285 13.99 -51.16 -25.78
N THR A 286 12.66 -51.09 -25.69
CA THR A 286 11.80 -52.30 -25.63
C THR A 286 11.72 -53.02 -26.94
N ASN A 287 11.66 -52.30 -28.05
CA ASN A 287 11.66 -52.91 -29.42
C ASN A 287 13.01 -53.58 -29.73
N ALA A 288 14.15 -52.95 -29.36
CA ALA A 288 15.48 -53.53 -29.52
C ALA A 288 15.68 -54.81 -28.67
N ARG A 289 14.98 -54.97 -27.57
CA ARG A 289 15.01 -56.21 -26.75
C ARG A 289 14.16 -57.32 -27.33
N GLN A 290 13.18 -57.07 -28.18
CA GLN A 290 12.39 -58.10 -28.85
C GLN A 290 13.15 -58.72 -30.03
N ASP A 291 14.04 -57.99 -30.71
CA ASP A 291 14.84 -58.50 -31.86
C ASP A 291 16.03 -59.39 -31.42
N THR A 292 16.33 -59.51 -30.14
CA THR A 292 17.44 -60.34 -29.62
C THR A 292 16.98 -61.66 -28.99
N ARG A 293 15.78 -62.20 -29.33
CA ARG A 293 15.44 -63.57 -28.97
C ARG A 293 16.17 -64.55 -29.90
N PRO A 294 17.06 -65.45 -29.42
CA PRO A 294 17.68 -66.44 -30.27
C PRO A 294 16.60 -67.42 -30.75
N GLU A 295 16.57 -67.69 -32.07
CA GLU A 295 15.88 -68.81 -32.69
C GLU A 295 16.36 -70.08 -32.04
N THR A 296 15.44 -70.80 -31.39
CA THR A 296 15.69 -72.17 -30.94
C THR A 296 15.70 -73.07 -32.16
N VAL A 297 16.88 -73.53 -32.52
CA VAL A 297 17.13 -74.58 -33.51
C VAL A 297 16.39 -75.84 -33.11
N ALA A 298 15.43 -76.25 -33.95
CA ALA A 298 14.77 -77.57 -33.87
C ALA A 298 15.77 -78.61 -34.36
N THR A 299 16.27 -79.43 -33.43
CA THR A 299 16.97 -80.68 -33.75
C THR A 299 15.94 -81.82 -33.96
N ASP A 300 15.83 -82.26 -35.18
CA ASP A 300 15.22 -83.51 -35.61
C ASP A 300 15.95 -84.71 -34.95
N SER A 301 15.24 -85.66 -34.35
CA SER A 301 15.70 -87.00 -34.17
C SER A 301 14.52 -88.01 -34.12
N LEU A 302 14.58 -88.87 -35.03
CA LEU A 302 13.81 -90.03 -35.47
C LEU A 302 13.47 -91.05 -34.41
N ALA A 303 12.29 -91.68 -34.61
CA ALA A 303 11.95 -93.15 -34.38
C ALA A 303 11.72 -93.54 -32.91
N THR A 304 10.72 -94.27 -32.53
CA THR A 304 10.11 -95.52 -33.03
C THR A 304 8.89 -95.84 -32.20
N ASP A 305 7.88 -96.46 -32.81
CA ASP A 305 6.98 -97.50 -32.41
C ASP A 305 6.45 -97.64 -30.97
N GLY A 306 5.15 -97.75 -30.96
CA GLY A 306 4.64 -98.77 -30.07
C GLY A 306 3.37 -98.48 -29.26
N VAL A 307 2.23 -98.84 -29.88
CA VAL A 307 1.15 -99.67 -29.27
C VAL A 307 0.35 -99.13 -28.07
N ASN A 308 -0.90 -98.88 -28.37
CA ASN A 308 -2.13 -99.41 -27.72
C ASN A 308 -2.69 -98.85 -26.41
N ARG A 309 -4.00 -98.72 -26.52
CA ARG A 309 -5.11 -98.82 -25.60
C ARG A 309 -5.51 -97.63 -24.70
N VAL A 310 -6.62 -97.11 -25.07
CA VAL A 310 -8.02 -97.37 -24.66
C VAL A 310 -8.30 -97.09 -23.16
N VAL A 311 -9.36 -96.44 -23.02
CA VAL A 311 -10.34 -96.38 -21.93
C VAL A 311 -10.50 -95.08 -21.19
N ASP A 312 -11.49 -94.40 -21.61
CA ASP A 312 -12.74 -94.02 -20.87
C ASP A 312 -12.64 -93.18 -19.61
N SER A 313 -13.51 -92.27 -19.70
CA SER A 313 -14.56 -91.83 -18.78
C SER A 313 -14.26 -90.85 -17.64
N ASN A 314 -14.87 -89.72 -17.82
CA ASN A 314 -15.83 -89.10 -16.90
C ASN A 314 -15.37 -88.46 -15.56
N LEU A 315 -15.93 -87.33 -15.49
CA LEU A 315 -16.59 -86.78 -14.27
C LEU A 315 -15.63 -86.05 -13.27
N TRP A 316 -15.75 -84.93 -13.12
CA TRP A 316 -16.64 -83.94 -12.49
C TRP A 316 -16.06 -82.50 -12.64
#